data_c8481029021fce2871341abb23ba8e07
#
_entry.id   c8481029021fce2871341abb23ba8e07
#
_cell.length_a   1.000
_cell.length_b   1.000
_cell.length_c   1.000
_cell.angle_alpha   90.00
_cell.angle_beta   90.00
_cell.angle_gamma   90.00
#
_symmetry.space_group_name_H-M   'P 1'
#
loop_
_entity.id
_entity.type
_entity.pdbx_description
1 polymer ?
#
loop_
_entity_poly.entity_id
_entity_poly.type
_entity_poly.pdbx_seq_one_letter_code
_entity_poly.pdbx_strand_id
1 'polypeptide(L)'
;MSDPTALPNVSGGSNGAAPNQPGSVPVVDEGPLRDRVVAALEALGSPTEIDSDGDVTFEFQDQRLFVRCGEDDSQVLRVFGQWQLQEPVPADHLTRLEVCNDVNVAFNLVKAAIANDTLLVTSEHMLPRGADVQGLLSIAVPLTLHAVQLWHERATGESVIEPGDADQAPGEAPAGEQA
;
A
#
# COMPACT_ATOMS: atom_id res chain seq x y z
N MET A 1 -32.41 -11.19 31.67
CA MET A 1 -31.23 -10.46 31.18
C MET A 1 -30.89 -11.02 29.81
N SER A 2 -31.17 -10.26 28.76
CA SER A 2 -30.89 -10.68 27.37
C SER A 2 -29.44 -10.38 27.03
N ASP A 3 -28.76 -11.33 26.43
CA ASP A 3 -27.38 -11.21 25.99
C ASP A 3 -27.30 -10.20 24.83
N PRO A 4 -26.57 -9.07 24.95
CA PRO A 4 -26.50 -8.04 23.93
C PRO A 4 -25.63 -8.43 22.73
N THR A 5 -24.98 -9.59 22.72
CA THR A 5 -24.09 -10.06 21.64
C THR A 5 -24.75 -11.07 20.69
N ALA A 6 -26.02 -11.44 20.93
CA ALA A 6 -26.73 -12.37 20.06
C ALA A 6 -27.20 -11.67 18.77
N LEU A 7 -26.51 -11.95 17.66
CA LEU A 7 -26.97 -11.56 16.33
C LEU A 7 -28.22 -12.38 15.94
N PRO A 8 -29.24 -11.76 15.32
CA PRO A 8 -30.43 -12.47 14.91
C PRO A 8 -30.09 -13.51 13.82
N ASN A 9 -30.41 -14.76 14.12
CA ASN A 9 -30.29 -15.87 13.16
C ASN A 9 -31.46 -15.78 12.14
N VAL A 10 -31.14 -15.43 10.91
CA VAL A 10 -32.12 -15.37 9.82
C VAL A 10 -32.36 -16.80 9.32
N SER A 11 -33.40 -17.43 9.80
CA SER A 11 -33.88 -18.71 9.26
C SER A 11 -34.51 -18.46 7.88
N GLY A 12 -33.71 -18.66 6.83
CA GLY A 12 -34.19 -18.58 5.45
C GLY A 12 -35.11 -19.75 5.11
N GLY A 13 -36.35 -19.43 4.74
CA GLY A 13 -37.27 -20.39 4.18
C GLY A 13 -36.76 -20.99 2.86
N SER A 14 -36.74 -22.30 2.78
CA SER A 14 -36.41 -23.06 1.59
C SER A 14 -37.52 -22.92 0.52
N ASN A 15 -37.24 -22.12 -0.51
CA ASN A 15 -37.96 -22.27 -1.79
C ASN A 15 -37.00 -22.87 -2.81
N GLY A 16 -37.25 -24.10 -3.20
CA GLY A 16 -36.48 -24.87 -4.16
C GLY A 16 -36.58 -24.28 -5.57
N ALA A 17 -35.54 -23.52 -5.94
CA ALA A 17 -35.13 -23.38 -7.32
C ALA A 17 -33.71 -23.98 -7.41
N ALA A 18 -33.52 -24.91 -8.34
CA ALA A 18 -32.21 -25.52 -8.59
C ALA A 18 -31.19 -24.39 -8.81
N PRO A 19 -30.02 -24.43 -8.14
CA PRO A 19 -29.02 -23.43 -8.37
C PRO A 19 -28.52 -23.53 -9.81
N ASN A 20 -28.72 -22.46 -10.57
CA ASN A 20 -28.02 -22.24 -11.82
C ASN A 20 -26.51 -22.36 -11.47
N GLN A 21 -25.85 -23.43 -11.89
CA GLN A 21 -24.43 -23.58 -11.74
C GLN A 21 -23.79 -22.41 -12.52
N PRO A 22 -23.06 -21.50 -11.87
CA PRO A 22 -22.29 -20.54 -12.62
C PRO A 22 -21.36 -21.35 -13.53
N GLY A 23 -21.45 -21.10 -14.84
CA GLY A 23 -20.60 -21.75 -15.82
C GLY A 23 -19.17 -21.65 -15.32
N SER A 24 -18.46 -22.78 -15.22
CA SER A 24 -17.05 -22.81 -14.86
C SER A 24 -16.32 -21.94 -15.86
N VAL A 25 -15.91 -20.75 -15.43
CA VAL A 25 -14.96 -19.94 -16.17
C VAL A 25 -13.72 -20.82 -16.35
N PRO A 26 -13.19 -20.98 -17.59
CA PRO A 26 -11.98 -21.77 -17.79
C PRO A 26 -10.91 -21.25 -16.83
N VAL A 27 -10.37 -22.14 -15.99
CA VAL A 27 -9.21 -21.80 -15.16
C VAL A 27 -8.05 -21.67 -16.12
N VAL A 28 -7.70 -20.45 -16.48
CA VAL A 28 -6.46 -20.18 -17.19
C VAL A 28 -5.35 -20.48 -16.19
N ASP A 29 -4.47 -21.40 -16.53
CA ASP A 29 -3.25 -21.64 -15.76
C ASP A 29 -2.34 -20.43 -15.99
N GLU A 30 -2.33 -19.54 -15.02
CA GLU A 30 -1.58 -18.27 -15.11
C GLU A 30 -0.12 -18.45 -14.69
N GLY A 31 0.29 -19.64 -14.32
CA GLY A 31 1.59 -19.93 -13.76
C GLY A 31 1.79 -19.39 -12.32
N PRO A 32 2.97 -19.61 -11.74
CA PRO A 32 3.30 -19.15 -10.40
C PRO A 32 3.19 -17.64 -10.26
N LEU A 33 2.66 -17.15 -9.14
CA LEU A 33 2.51 -15.70 -8.88
C LEU A 33 3.85 -14.97 -8.99
N ARG A 34 4.94 -15.57 -8.52
CA ARG A 34 6.30 -15.01 -8.61
C ARG A 34 6.72 -14.71 -10.05
N ASP A 35 6.48 -15.62 -10.97
CA ASP A 35 6.88 -15.45 -12.38
C ASP A 35 6.08 -14.32 -13.02
N ARG A 36 4.81 -14.18 -12.66
CA ARG A 36 3.94 -13.07 -13.07
C ARG A 36 4.42 -11.72 -12.51
N VAL A 37 4.90 -11.70 -11.26
CA VAL A 37 5.50 -10.52 -10.63
C VAL A 37 6.78 -10.09 -11.35
N VAL A 38 7.68 -11.04 -11.63
CA VAL A 38 8.93 -10.78 -12.38
C VAL A 38 8.59 -10.18 -13.74
N ALA A 39 7.72 -10.84 -14.51
CA ALA A 39 7.32 -10.35 -15.84
C ALA A 39 6.67 -8.96 -15.79
N ALA A 40 5.87 -8.69 -14.77
CA ALA A 40 5.20 -7.39 -14.59
C ALA A 40 6.20 -6.27 -14.25
N LEU A 41 7.15 -6.50 -13.35
CA LEU A 41 8.19 -5.52 -12.98
C LEU A 41 9.13 -5.24 -14.17
N GLU A 42 9.54 -6.27 -14.91
CA GLU A 42 10.34 -6.10 -16.12
C GLU A 42 9.59 -5.29 -17.20
N ALA A 43 8.30 -5.55 -17.37
CA ALA A 43 7.45 -4.77 -18.28
C ALA A 43 7.30 -3.30 -17.82
N LEU A 44 7.42 -3.02 -16.55
CA LEU A 44 7.47 -1.66 -15.98
C LEU A 44 8.88 -1.03 -16.08
N GLY A 45 9.87 -1.76 -16.61
CA GLY A 45 11.24 -1.26 -16.80
C GLY A 45 12.14 -1.41 -15.57
N SER A 46 11.74 -2.20 -14.59
CA SER A 46 12.52 -2.47 -13.37
C SER A 46 13.16 -3.86 -13.47
N PRO A 47 14.49 -3.97 -13.65
CA PRO A 47 15.20 -5.24 -13.59
C PRO A 47 15.00 -5.91 -12.22
N THR A 48 14.86 -7.23 -12.22
CA THR A 48 14.56 -8.00 -11.02
C THR A 48 15.64 -9.04 -10.70
N GLU A 49 15.79 -9.35 -9.42
CA GLU A 49 16.57 -10.47 -8.91
C GLU A 49 15.73 -11.25 -7.89
N ILE A 50 16.04 -12.52 -7.69
CA ILE A 50 15.42 -13.31 -6.62
C ILE A 50 16.48 -13.50 -5.53
N ASP A 51 16.16 -13.07 -4.31
CA ASP A 51 17.06 -13.18 -3.19
C ASP A 51 17.06 -14.59 -2.53
N SER A 52 17.88 -14.77 -1.47
CA SER A 52 17.99 -16.04 -0.75
C SER A 52 16.70 -16.46 -0.04
N ASP A 53 15.82 -15.53 0.26
CA ASP A 53 14.53 -15.77 0.91
C ASP A 53 13.42 -16.07 -0.10
N GLY A 54 13.75 -15.97 -1.40
CA GLY A 54 12.84 -16.18 -2.51
C GLY A 54 11.97 -14.98 -2.84
N ASP A 55 12.29 -13.82 -2.30
CA ASP A 55 11.62 -12.56 -2.62
C ASP A 55 12.15 -12.00 -3.95
N VAL A 56 11.27 -11.36 -4.72
CA VAL A 56 11.66 -10.63 -5.92
C VAL A 56 12.16 -9.25 -5.50
N THR A 57 13.43 -8.95 -5.76
CA THR A 57 14.04 -7.66 -5.46
C THR A 57 14.16 -6.81 -6.71
N PHE A 58 13.99 -5.51 -6.57
CA PHE A 58 14.09 -4.53 -7.65
C PHE A 58 14.39 -3.14 -7.10
N GLU A 59 14.75 -2.23 -7.98
CA GLU A 59 14.96 -0.81 -7.66
C GLU A 59 13.88 0.06 -8.30
N PHE A 60 13.39 1.02 -7.53
CA PHE A 60 12.46 2.05 -8.02
C PHE A 60 12.78 3.38 -7.34
N GLN A 61 13.05 4.43 -8.12
CA GLN A 61 13.45 5.76 -7.62
C GLN A 61 14.66 5.68 -6.65
N ASP A 62 15.69 4.93 -7.03
CA ASP A 62 16.89 4.70 -6.24
C ASP A 62 16.63 4.02 -4.87
N GLN A 63 15.46 3.42 -4.70
CA GLN A 63 15.09 2.67 -3.51
C GLN A 63 14.98 1.18 -3.81
N ARG A 64 15.63 0.36 -2.98
CA ARG A 64 15.51 -1.10 -3.06
C ARG A 64 14.23 -1.56 -2.41
N LEU A 65 13.42 -2.28 -3.17
CA LEU A 65 12.14 -2.83 -2.77
C LEU A 65 12.09 -4.34 -3.01
N PHE A 66 11.14 -4.97 -2.36
CA PHE A 66 10.95 -6.41 -2.38
C PHE A 66 9.49 -6.75 -2.65
N VAL A 67 9.27 -7.84 -3.38
CA VAL A 67 7.94 -8.43 -3.50
C VAL A 67 8.00 -9.88 -3.01
N ARG A 68 7.29 -10.14 -1.92
CA ARG A 68 7.05 -11.50 -1.42
C ARG A 68 5.76 -12.04 -1.97
N CYS A 69 5.83 -13.19 -2.59
CA CYS A 69 4.67 -13.94 -3.05
C CYS A 69 4.35 -15.04 -2.03
N GLY A 70 3.06 -15.23 -1.72
CA GLY A 70 2.62 -16.33 -0.85
C GLY A 70 3.03 -17.68 -1.42
N GLU A 71 3.25 -18.63 -0.52
CA GLU A 71 3.56 -20.02 -0.89
C GLU A 71 2.31 -20.74 -1.39
N ASP A 72 2.52 -21.76 -2.23
CA ASP A 72 1.48 -22.62 -2.81
C ASP A 72 0.38 -21.85 -3.57
N ASP A 73 -0.87 -22.21 -3.35
CA ASP A 73 -2.07 -21.59 -3.96
C ASP A 73 -2.44 -20.23 -3.34
N SER A 74 -1.65 -19.74 -2.38
CA SER A 74 -1.89 -18.44 -1.77
C SER A 74 -1.65 -17.32 -2.77
N GLN A 75 -2.69 -16.57 -3.08
CA GLN A 75 -2.63 -15.39 -3.95
C GLN A 75 -2.37 -14.12 -3.11
N VAL A 76 -1.45 -14.20 -2.14
CA VAL A 76 -1.03 -13.07 -1.32
C VAL A 76 0.26 -12.50 -1.89
N LEU A 77 0.25 -11.20 -2.12
CA LEU A 77 1.40 -10.43 -2.58
C LEU A 77 1.68 -9.33 -1.56
N ARG A 78 2.95 -9.20 -1.18
CA ARG A 78 3.43 -8.14 -0.29
C ARG A 78 4.54 -7.36 -0.98
N VAL A 79 4.33 -6.08 -1.22
CA VAL A 79 5.39 -5.13 -1.60
C VAL A 79 5.94 -4.51 -0.32
N PHE A 80 7.26 -4.49 -0.14
CA PHE A 80 7.85 -3.90 1.07
C PHE A 80 9.24 -3.37 0.82
N GLY A 81 9.68 -2.51 1.74
CA GLY A 81 11.06 -2.04 1.84
C GLY A 81 11.48 -1.87 3.29
N GLN A 82 12.79 -1.74 3.49
CA GLN A 82 13.43 -1.60 4.80
C GLN A 82 14.42 -0.45 4.75
N TRP A 83 14.33 0.47 5.71
CA TRP A 83 15.19 1.65 5.78
C TRP A 83 15.82 1.75 7.15
N GLN A 84 17.15 1.71 7.19
CA GLN A 84 17.91 1.94 8.42
C GLN A 84 17.71 3.38 8.88
N LEU A 85 17.24 3.58 10.11
CA LEU A 85 16.98 4.89 10.67
C LEU A 85 18.29 5.51 11.20
N GLN A 86 18.60 6.71 10.73
CA GLN A 86 19.78 7.49 11.10
C GLN A 86 19.36 8.96 11.31
N GLU A 87 20.27 9.77 11.85
CA GLU A 87 20.03 11.22 11.90
C GLU A 87 19.69 11.77 10.51
N PRO A 88 18.72 12.70 10.38
CA PRO A 88 18.07 13.49 11.45
C PRO A 88 16.85 12.85 12.11
N VAL A 89 16.51 11.59 11.82
CA VAL A 89 15.36 10.92 12.44
C VAL A 89 15.57 10.80 13.96
N PRO A 90 14.60 11.23 14.80
CA PRO A 90 14.71 11.13 16.25
C PRO A 90 15.06 9.72 16.73
N ALA A 91 15.93 9.60 17.72
CA ALA A 91 16.30 8.31 18.31
C ALA A 91 15.21 7.77 19.26
N ASP A 92 14.27 8.62 19.69
CA ASP A 92 13.21 8.22 20.61
C ASP A 92 12.24 7.22 19.97
N HIS A 93 12.16 6.05 20.59
CA HIS A 93 11.35 4.95 20.06
C HIS A 93 9.84 5.25 20.07
N LEU A 94 9.36 5.98 21.09
CA LEU A 94 7.95 6.34 21.19
C LEU A 94 7.54 7.28 20.05
N THR A 95 8.33 8.31 19.79
CA THR A 95 8.12 9.23 18.67
C THR A 95 8.04 8.48 17.34
N ARG A 96 8.96 7.53 17.10
CA ARG A 96 8.95 6.70 15.89
C ARG A 96 7.68 5.86 15.75
N LEU A 97 7.19 5.29 16.85
CA LEU A 97 5.95 4.52 16.87
C LEU A 97 4.71 5.38 16.66
N GLU A 98 4.67 6.58 17.22
CA GLU A 98 3.58 7.54 16.99
C GLU A 98 3.49 7.92 15.52
N VAL A 99 4.62 8.16 14.87
CA VAL A 99 4.64 8.42 13.41
C VAL A 99 4.18 7.19 12.62
N CYS A 100 4.57 5.98 13.01
CA CYS A 100 4.04 4.76 12.39
C CYS A 100 2.50 4.69 12.52
N ASN A 101 1.97 5.00 13.69
CA ASN A 101 0.52 5.04 13.91
C ASN A 101 -0.16 6.05 12.96
N ASP A 102 0.41 7.24 12.82
CA ASP A 102 -0.13 8.28 11.93
C ASP A 102 -0.15 7.85 10.46
N VAL A 103 0.92 7.20 10.00
CA VAL A 103 0.98 6.64 8.64
C VAL A 103 -0.05 5.52 8.47
N ASN A 104 -0.17 4.62 9.46
CA ASN A 104 -1.14 3.52 9.42
C ASN A 104 -2.59 4.00 9.41
N VAL A 105 -2.88 5.16 9.98
CA VAL A 105 -4.21 5.81 9.94
C VAL A 105 -4.43 6.52 8.59
N ALA A 106 -3.37 7.12 8.03
CA ALA A 106 -3.47 7.88 6.79
C ALA A 106 -3.62 6.99 5.53
N PHE A 107 -3.03 5.79 5.55
CA PHE A 107 -3.02 4.89 4.39
C PHE A 107 -3.86 3.64 4.59
N ASN A 108 -4.65 3.29 3.58
CA ASN A 108 -5.24 1.97 3.47
C ASN A 108 -4.23 0.98 2.86
N LEU A 109 -4.27 -0.27 3.26
CA LEU A 109 -3.44 -1.37 2.73
C LEU A 109 -1.93 -1.25 3.01
N VAL A 110 -1.48 -0.21 3.68
CA VAL A 110 -0.08 0.01 4.06
C VAL A 110 0.07 -0.18 5.57
N LYS A 111 1.20 -0.73 5.97
CA LYS A 111 1.62 -0.85 7.37
C LYS A 111 3.03 -0.31 7.51
N ALA A 112 3.23 0.57 8.47
CA ALA A 112 4.55 1.03 8.91
C ALA A 112 4.86 0.45 10.28
N ALA A 113 6.09 -0.01 10.47
CA ALA A 113 6.56 -0.58 11.74
C ALA A 113 8.05 -0.29 11.96
N ILE A 114 8.46 -0.26 13.22
CA ILE A 114 9.88 -0.15 13.61
C ILE A 114 10.35 -1.48 14.18
N ALA A 115 11.44 -1.99 13.64
CA ALA A 115 12.11 -3.19 14.14
C ALA A 115 13.63 -2.98 14.13
N ASN A 116 14.27 -3.07 15.30
CA ASN A 116 15.73 -2.93 15.44
C ASN A 116 16.32 -1.70 14.72
N ASP A 117 15.79 -0.51 15.01
CA ASP A 117 16.17 0.77 14.37
C ASP A 117 15.98 0.79 12.83
N THR A 118 15.15 -0.08 12.31
CA THR A 118 14.78 -0.13 10.90
C THR A 118 13.30 0.18 10.74
N LEU A 119 12.99 1.09 9.83
CA LEU A 119 11.62 1.30 9.36
C LEU A 119 11.29 0.22 8.33
N LEU A 120 10.22 -0.52 8.59
CA LEU A 120 9.61 -1.44 7.63
C LEU A 120 8.30 -0.82 7.15
N VAL A 121 8.15 -0.66 5.85
CA VAL A 121 6.87 -0.28 5.25
C VAL A 121 6.45 -1.37 4.27
N THR A 122 5.22 -1.81 4.36
CA THR A 122 4.67 -2.89 3.55
C THR A 122 3.27 -2.57 3.04
N SER A 123 2.97 -3.00 1.82
CA SER A 123 1.64 -2.99 1.22
C SER A 123 1.24 -4.43 0.90
N GLU A 124 0.10 -4.90 1.44
CA GLU A 124 -0.34 -6.30 1.35
C GLU A 124 -1.63 -6.41 0.55
N HIS A 125 -1.66 -7.35 -0.39
CA HIS A 125 -2.75 -7.55 -1.32
C HIS A 125 -3.13 -9.02 -1.43
N MET A 126 -4.44 -9.31 -1.42
CA MET A 126 -4.98 -10.60 -1.81
C MET A 126 -5.42 -10.51 -3.27
N LEU A 127 -4.86 -11.35 -4.12
CA LEU A 127 -5.13 -11.33 -5.55
C LEU A 127 -6.17 -12.40 -5.90
N PRO A 128 -7.29 -12.05 -6.53
CA PRO A 128 -8.13 -13.06 -7.17
C PRO A 128 -7.38 -13.68 -8.35
N ARG A 129 -7.76 -14.89 -8.73
CA ARG A 129 -7.26 -15.50 -9.98
C ARG A 129 -7.62 -14.60 -11.15
N GLY A 130 -6.69 -14.43 -12.09
CA GLY A 130 -6.86 -13.52 -13.22
C GLY A 130 -6.57 -12.05 -12.90
N ALA A 131 -6.07 -11.73 -11.71
CA ALA A 131 -5.75 -10.36 -11.37
C ALA A 131 -4.64 -9.78 -12.26
N ASP A 132 -4.80 -8.50 -12.60
CA ASP A 132 -3.76 -7.72 -13.28
C ASP A 132 -2.64 -7.37 -12.30
N VAL A 133 -1.59 -8.20 -12.27
CA VAL A 133 -0.42 -8.02 -11.40
C VAL A 133 0.35 -6.75 -11.76
N GLN A 134 0.47 -6.42 -13.05
CA GLN A 134 1.18 -5.22 -13.50
C GLN A 134 0.44 -3.95 -13.06
N GLY A 135 -0.86 -3.90 -13.27
CA GLY A 135 -1.70 -2.79 -12.81
C GLY A 135 -1.65 -2.62 -11.30
N LEU A 136 -1.66 -3.73 -10.53
CA LEU A 136 -1.51 -3.68 -9.08
C LEU A 136 -0.14 -3.11 -8.66
N LEU A 137 0.96 -3.60 -9.22
CA LEU A 137 2.31 -3.17 -8.86
C LEU A 137 2.55 -1.70 -9.22
N SER A 138 1.97 -1.22 -10.33
CA SER A 138 2.05 0.19 -10.72
C SER A 138 1.43 1.15 -9.70
N ILE A 139 0.54 0.66 -8.82
CA ILE A 139 -0.08 1.40 -7.72
C ILE A 139 0.61 1.10 -6.39
N ALA A 140 0.86 -0.16 -6.07
CA ALA A 140 1.38 -0.58 -4.77
C ALA A 140 2.80 -0.09 -4.51
N VAL A 141 3.66 -0.05 -5.55
CA VAL A 141 5.05 0.39 -5.42
C VAL A 141 5.14 1.89 -5.07
N PRO A 142 4.54 2.81 -5.86
CA PRO A 142 4.52 4.23 -5.49
C PRO A 142 3.82 4.50 -4.15
N LEU A 143 2.74 3.78 -3.85
CA LEU A 143 2.02 3.91 -2.57
C LEU A 143 2.93 3.58 -1.38
N THR A 144 3.71 2.50 -1.47
CA THR A 144 4.68 2.12 -0.44
C THR A 144 5.73 3.22 -0.22
N LEU A 145 6.31 3.77 -1.28
CA LEU A 145 7.29 4.85 -1.16
C LEU A 145 6.68 6.16 -0.65
N HIS A 146 5.46 6.49 -1.06
CA HIS A 146 4.77 7.67 -0.53
C HIS A 146 4.54 7.56 0.99
N ALA A 147 4.22 6.37 1.49
CA ALA A 147 4.09 6.15 2.93
C ALA A 147 5.44 6.29 3.66
N VAL A 148 6.55 5.88 3.05
CA VAL A 148 7.91 6.11 3.59
C VAL A 148 8.24 7.60 3.64
N GLN A 149 7.96 8.33 2.57
CA GLN A 149 8.18 9.78 2.52
C GLN A 149 7.38 10.50 3.61
N LEU A 150 6.07 10.22 3.71
CA LEU A 150 5.24 10.80 4.75
C LEU A 150 5.74 10.46 6.16
N TRP A 151 6.21 9.22 6.37
CA TRP A 151 6.79 8.82 7.65
C TRP A 151 8.04 9.66 7.97
N HIS A 152 8.93 9.82 6.99
CA HIS A 152 10.17 10.58 7.17
C HIS A 152 9.90 12.06 7.44
N GLU A 153 9.01 12.69 6.66
CA GLU A 153 8.59 14.08 6.84
C GLU A 153 8.04 14.33 8.26
N ARG A 154 7.19 13.44 8.73
CA ARG A 154 6.62 13.57 10.08
C ARG A 154 7.63 13.31 11.19
N ALA A 155 8.54 12.36 10.99
CA ALA A 155 9.57 12.03 11.98
C ALA A 155 10.62 13.14 12.13
N THR A 156 10.98 13.82 11.04
CA THR A 156 12.00 14.88 11.03
C THR A 156 11.42 16.27 11.21
N GLY A 157 10.12 16.45 11.00
CA GLY A 157 9.47 17.77 10.96
C GLY A 157 9.78 18.55 9.69
N GLU A 158 10.45 17.95 8.72
CA GLU A 158 10.71 18.54 7.40
C GLU A 158 9.48 18.38 6.52
N SER A 159 8.72 19.45 6.30
CA SER A 159 7.66 19.45 5.29
C SER A 159 8.29 19.62 3.92
N VAL A 160 8.19 18.61 3.07
CA VAL A 160 8.60 18.68 1.65
C VAL A 160 7.60 19.51 0.83
N ILE A 161 6.47 19.89 1.43
CA ILE A 161 5.55 20.86 0.82
C ILE A 161 6.09 22.25 1.09
N GLU A 162 6.84 22.83 0.14
CA GLU A 162 7.00 24.27 0.09
C GLU A 162 5.59 24.88 0.12
N PRO A 163 5.32 25.86 1.01
CA PRO A 163 4.05 26.57 0.97
C PRO A 163 3.99 27.31 -0.36
N GLY A 164 3.38 26.67 -1.36
CA GLY A 164 3.03 27.33 -2.62
C GLY A 164 2.21 28.55 -2.27
N ASP A 165 2.62 29.70 -2.81
CA ASP A 165 2.05 31.03 -2.69
C ASP A 165 0.51 31.05 -2.50
N ALA A 166 0.07 30.96 -1.27
CA ALA A 166 -1.33 31.21 -0.89
C ALA A 166 -1.53 32.68 -0.51
N ASP A 167 -0.72 33.59 -1.03
CA ASP A 167 -0.89 35.04 -0.82
C ASP A 167 -1.03 35.78 -2.15
N GLN A 168 -2.10 35.46 -2.91
CA GLN A 168 -2.70 36.37 -3.85
C GLN A 168 -4.16 36.55 -3.44
N ALA A 169 -4.37 37.44 -2.46
CA ALA A 169 -5.66 38.06 -2.23
C ALA A 169 -6.10 38.76 -3.53
N PRO A 170 -7.34 38.55 -4.01
CA PRO A 170 -7.83 39.27 -5.18
C PRO A 170 -7.89 40.77 -4.85
N GLY A 171 -7.14 41.54 -5.63
CA GLY A 171 -7.03 43.00 -5.48
C GLY A 171 -8.39 43.69 -5.43
N GLU A 172 -8.51 44.54 -4.47
CA GLU A 172 -9.58 45.51 -4.25
C GLU A 172 -9.78 46.36 -5.52
N ALA A 173 -10.96 46.26 -6.11
CA ALA A 173 -11.33 47.09 -7.26
C ALA A 173 -11.44 48.57 -6.85
N PRO A 174 -10.92 49.52 -7.62
CA PRO A 174 -11.03 50.94 -7.27
C PRO A 174 -12.48 51.41 -7.41
N ALA A 175 -12.97 52.06 -6.34
CA ALA A 175 -14.25 52.75 -6.30
C ALA A 175 -14.30 53.81 -7.40
N GLY A 176 -15.27 53.69 -8.33
CA GLY A 176 -15.56 54.67 -9.33
C GLY A 176 -16.14 55.92 -8.69
N GLU A 177 -15.44 57.02 -8.88
CA GLU A 177 -15.88 58.38 -8.62
C GLU A 177 -16.91 58.76 -9.69
N GLN A 178 -18.14 59.05 -9.25
CA GLN A 178 -19.16 59.69 -10.10
C GLN A 178 -19.21 61.19 -9.78
N ALA A 179 -18.90 61.98 -10.75
CA ALA A 179 -19.27 63.36 -10.83
C ALA A 179 -20.51 63.61 -11.75
#